data_c3b1fc9b37341f302312b7d592101fee
#
_entry.id   c3b1fc9b37341f302312b7d592101fee
#
_cell.length_a   1.000
_cell.length_b   1.000
_cell.length_c   1.000
_cell.angle_alpha   90.00
_cell.angle_beta   90.00
_cell.angle_gamma   90.00
#
_symmetry.space_group_name_H-M   'P 1'
#
loop_
_entity.id
_entity.type
_entity.pdbx_description
1 polymer ?
#
loop_
_entity_poly.entity_id
_entity_poly.type
_entity_poly.pdbx_seq_one_letter_code
_entity_poly.pdbx_strand_id
1 'polypeptide(L)'
;MPFSRRSFLTGASALLATAAASQASAGAIRPPNPKKGLGGAAPLNSRLLTSWYYDWRISPATKGMPPTAPSMRFLPMVWGWNPEKTPAVLETLRAQHPTILLGFNEPDHRDQSNIPVKVALDAWAQFEGIATELVSPAPANAHGPWMREFMNGVRQRKLRIDSLAFHNYPGPDPQGFLRSLHTFHQMYERPVWVTEFAVADWQAKHGGPNRYTVRQTAEFMKTVCSEMDKLPWIRGYAWFPVAGDSKEKAAGSHALTTSLLFDAEGNLTPLGEIYNSL
;
A
#
# COMPACT_ATOMS: atom_id res chain seq x y z
N MET A 1 59.00 -80.98 19.66
CA MET A 1 58.78 -80.16 18.50
C MET A 1 57.28 -79.93 18.31
N PRO A 2 56.81 -78.81 18.55
CA PRO A 2 55.55 -78.43 17.83
C PRO A 2 55.61 -76.99 17.32
N PHE A 3 54.98 -76.80 16.19
CA PHE A 3 54.84 -75.55 15.43
C PHE A 3 53.79 -74.64 16.08
N SER A 4 54.22 -73.38 16.28
CA SER A 4 53.34 -72.30 16.65
C SER A 4 52.57 -71.73 15.43
N ARG A 5 51.26 -71.61 15.53
CA ARG A 5 50.42 -70.90 14.54
C ARG A 5 50.20 -69.48 15.03
N ARG A 6 50.70 -68.55 14.30
CA ARG A 6 50.37 -67.12 14.45
C ARG A 6 49.04 -66.78 13.70
N SER A 7 48.05 -66.37 14.44
CA SER A 7 46.80 -65.84 13.88
C SER A 7 46.98 -64.38 13.44
N PHE A 8 46.68 -64.10 12.19
CA PHE A 8 46.59 -62.76 11.70
C PHE A 8 45.13 -62.22 11.97
N LEU A 9 45.02 -61.18 12.78
CA LEU A 9 43.81 -60.41 12.93
C LEU A 9 43.87 -59.28 11.91
N THR A 10 43.03 -59.38 10.89
CA THR A 10 42.69 -58.31 9.99
C THR A 10 41.67 -57.38 10.59
N GLY A 11 42.08 -56.20 11.03
CA GLY A 11 41.18 -55.15 11.48
C GLY A 11 40.48 -54.49 10.29
N ALA A 12 39.18 -54.68 10.22
CA ALA A 12 38.34 -53.91 9.29
C ALA A 12 37.93 -52.60 9.97
N SER A 13 38.55 -51.50 9.55
CA SER A 13 38.13 -50.16 9.95
C SER A 13 36.87 -49.79 9.21
N ALA A 14 35.73 -49.78 9.88
CA ALA A 14 34.48 -49.24 9.34
C ALA A 14 34.55 -47.68 9.41
N LEU A 15 34.68 -47.05 8.29
CA LEU A 15 34.44 -45.60 8.16
C LEU A 15 32.93 -45.34 8.27
N LEU A 16 32.50 -44.84 9.39
CA LEU A 16 31.19 -44.22 9.54
C LEU A 16 31.22 -42.86 8.86
N ALA A 17 30.68 -42.78 7.63
CA ALA A 17 30.37 -41.53 6.99
C ALA A 17 29.11 -40.93 7.64
N THR A 18 29.30 -39.99 8.55
CA THR A 18 28.20 -39.13 9.05
C THR A 18 27.75 -38.20 7.93
N ALA A 19 26.65 -38.57 7.26
CA ALA A 19 25.94 -37.65 6.40
C ALA A 19 25.33 -36.57 7.30
N ALA A 20 25.95 -35.41 7.36
CA ALA A 20 25.35 -34.21 7.91
C ALA A 20 24.19 -33.81 6.97
N ALA A 21 22.97 -34.21 7.32
CA ALA A 21 21.76 -33.68 6.71
C ALA A 21 21.74 -32.20 7.04
N SER A 22 22.04 -31.35 6.04
CA SER A 22 21.79 -29.94 6.08
C SER A 22 20.26 -29.77 6.20
N GLN A 23 19.76 -29.61 7.43
CA GLN A 23 18.42 -29.08 7.63
C GLN A 23 18.44 -27.66 7.11
N ALA A 24 17.94 -27.49 5.88
CA ALA A 24 17.50 -26.19 5.42
C ALA A 24 16.47 -25.71 6.45
N SER A 25 16.88 -24.77 7.30
CA SER A 25 15.95 -24.09 8.19
C SER A 25 14.86 -23.53 7.31
N ALA A 26 13.65 -24.07 7.41
CA ALA A 26 12.47 -23.42 6.86
C ALA A 26 12.49 -21.99 7.41
N GLY A 27 12.82 -21.04 6.54
CA GLY A 27 12.97 -19.65 6.95
C GLY A 27 11.68 -19.25 7.67
N ALA A 28 11.80 -18.80 8.90
CA ALA A 28 10.66 -18.31 9.67
C ALA A 28 9.96 -17.29 8.80
N ILE A 29 8.68 -17.54 8.47
CA ILE A 29 7.88 -16.62 7.67
C ILE A 29 7.88 -15.29 8.43
N ARG A 30 8.58 -14.30 7.87
CA ARG A 30 8.63 -12.95 8.45
C ARG A 30 7.19 -12.42 8.51
N PRO A 31 6.71 -11.96 9.67
CA PRO A 31 5.38 -11.35 9.71
C PRO A 31 5.36 -10.13 8.77
N PRO A 32 4.25 -9.89 8.07
CA PRO A 32 4.16 -8.74 7.18
C PRO A 32 4.35 -7.44 7.97
N ASN A 33 5.05 -6.49 7.36
CA ASN A 33 5.24 -5.17 7.94
C ASN A 33 3.87 -4.49 8.18
N PRO A 34 3.52 -4.11 9.43
CA PRO A 34 2.20 -3.59 9.77
C PRO A 34 1.84 -2.29 9.03
N LYS A 35 2.83 -1.53 8.59
CA LYS A 35 2.62 -0.30 7.81
C LYS A 35 2.45 -0.55 6.31
N LYS A 36 2.92 -1.67 5.80
CA LYS A 36 2.92 -1.97 4.37
C LYS A 36 1.53 -2.42 3.89
N GLY A 37 0.99 -1.73 2.92
CA GLY A 37 -0.32 -1.98 2.33
C GLY A 37 -0.35 -1.92 0.81
N LEU A 38 -1.54 -2.00 0.24
CA LEU A 38 -1.80 -1.92 -1.20
C LEU A 38 -3.00 -1.02 -1.49
N GLY A 39 -2.87 -0.18 -2.51
CA GLY A 39 -3.99 0.53 -3.12
C GLY A 39 -4.45 -0.21 -4.38
N GLY A 40 -5.54 -0.94 -4.29
CA GLY A 40 -6.13 -1.63 -5.42
C GLY A 40 -6.77 -2.97 -5.09
N ALA A 41 -7.80 -3.32 -5.86
CA ALA A 41 -8.42 -4.63 -5.82
C ALA A 41 -7.51 -5.62 -6.52
N ALA A 42 -6.69 -6.33 -5.79
CA ALA A 42 -5.88 -7.34 -6.42
C ALA A 42 -6.40 -8.74 -6.07
N PRO A 43 -6.88 -9.53 -7.06
CA PRO A 43 -6.96 -10.97 -6.91
C PRO A 43 -5.58 -11.57 -6.56
N LEU A 44 -4.55 -10.77 -6.68
CA LEU A 44 -3.13 -11.09 -6.51
C LEU A 44 -2.58 -10.71 -5.12
N ASN A 45 -3.40 -10.08 -4.25
CA ASN A 45 -2.97 -9.65 -2.91
C ASN A 45 -2.42 -10.81 -2.06
N SER A 46 -2.91 -12.03 -2.26
CA SER A 46 -2.40 -13.21 -1.57
C SER A 46 -0.94 -13.57 -1.92
N ARG A 47 -0.37 -12.97 -2.96
CA ARG A 47 1.02 -13.19 -3.39
C ARG A 47 1.99 -12.15 -2.82
N LEU A 48 1.49 -11.14 -2.11
CA LEU A 48 2.28 -10.07 -1.50
C LEU A 48 2.16 -10.11 0.03
N LEU A 49 3.29 -9.96 0.70
CA LEU A 49 3.37 -9.86 2.16
C LEU A 49 3.02 -8.43 2.59
N THR A 50 1.72 -8.13 2.67
CA THR A 50 1.18 -6.84 3.12
C THR A 50 0.19 -7.04 4.25
N SER A 51 0.03 -6.02 5.11
CA SER A 51 -0.83 -6.10 6.29
C SER A 51 -2.22 -5.53 6.06
N TRP A 52 -2.40 -4.71 5.04
CA TRP A 52 -3.68 -4.07 4.74
C TRP A 52 -3.80 -3.71 3.26
N TYR A 53 -5.05 -3.46 2.83
CA TYR A 53 -5.36 -2.96 1.50
C TYR A 53 -6.68 -2.20 1.51
N TYR A 54 -6.92 -1.42 0.48
CA TYR A 54 -8.21 -0.84 0.12
C TYR A 54 -8.39 -0.90 -1.39
N ASP A 55 -9.63 -0.80 -1.84
CA ASP A 55 -10.00 -0.90 -3.25
C ASP A 55 -11.08 0.12 -3.63
N TRP A 56 -11.02 1.29 -2.98
CA TRP A 56 -11.94 2.43 -3.16
C TRP A 56 -13.41 2.13 -2.84
N ARG A 57 -13.71 1.00 -2.19
CA ARG A 57 -15.05 0.55 -1.82
C ARG A 57 -15.26 0.56 -0.31
N ILE A 58 -16.54 0.41 0.07
CA ILE A 58 -16.93 0.27 1.49
C ILE A 58 -16.82 -1.18 1.99
N SER A 59 -16.69 -2.14 1.08
CA SER A 59 -16.51 -3.56 1.36
C SER A 59 -15.64 -4.20 0.29
N PRO A 60 -14.87 -5.25 0.62
CA PRO A 60 -14.00 -5.91 -0.34
C PRO A 60 -14.81 -6.50 -1.50
N ALA A 61 -14.21 -6.52 -2.70
CA ALA A 61 -14.78 -7.20 -3.84
C ALA A 61 -14.87 -8.70 -3.53
N THR A 62 -16.06 -9.25 -3.62
CA THR A 62 -16.29 -10.68 -3.34
C THR A 62 -16.34 -11.55 -4.60
N LYS A 63 -16.65 -10.95 -5.76
CA LYS A 63 -16.85 -11.70 -7.00
C LYS A 63 -15.53 -11.91 -7.73
N GLY A 64 -15.12 -13.17 -7.87
CA GLY A 64 -13.94 -13.57 -8.65
C GLY A 64 -12.59 -13.35 -7.96
N MET A 65 -12.59 -12.97 -6.69
CA MET A 65 -11.37 -12.82 -5.89
C MET A 65 -11.02 -14.14 -5.20
N PRO A 66 -9.75 -14.58 -5.24
CA PRO A 66 -9.29 -15.59 -4.31
C PRO A 66 -9.46 -15.04 -2.88
N PRO A 67 -9.66 -15.92 -1.88
CA PRO A 67 -9.71 -15.47 -0.50
C PRO A 67 -8.44 -14.67 -0.21
N THR A 68 -8.60 -13.42 0.23
CA THR A 68 -7.49 -12.61 0.74
C THR A 68 -6.78 -13.39 1.84
N ALA A 69 -5.46 -13.26 1.93
CA ALA A 69 -4.74 -13.87 3.03
C ALA A 69 -5.44 -13.49 4.35
N PRO A 70 -5.74 -14.44 5.25
CA PRO A 70 -6.53 -14.19 6.47
C PRO A 70 -5.97 -13.08 7.37
N SER A 71 -4.70 -12.71 7.16
CA SER A 71 -4.00 -11.67 7.92
C SER A 71 -4.11 -10.25 7.33
N MET A 72 -4.68 -10.10 6.12
CA MET A 72 -4.72 -8.81 5.43
C MET A 72 -6.01 -8.05 5.77
N ARG A 73 -5.88 -6.88 6.40
CA ARG A 73 -7.01 -6.04 6.80
C ARG A 73 -7.50 -5.20 5.62
N PHE A 74 -8.79 -5.26 5.34
CA PHE A 74 -9.44 -4.34 4.42
C PHE A 74 -9.77 -3.01 5.12
N LEU A 75 -9.47 -1.88 4.46
CA LEU A 75 -9.85 -0.55 4.90
C LEU A 75 -10.97 -0.02 4.00
N PRO A 76 -12.20 0.18 4.50
CA PRO A 76 -13.28 0.77 3.73
C PRO A 76 -12.99 2.24 3.40
N MET A 77 -13.47 2.69 2.25
CA MET A 77 -13.38 4.07 1.78
C MET A 77 -14.74 4.59 1.33
N VAL A 78 -15.09 5.80 1.73
CA VAL A 78 -16.15 6.56 1.07
C VAL A 78 -15.51 7.38 -0.05
N TRP A 79 -15.50 6.82 -1.26
CA TRP A 79 -14.77 7.37 -2.41
C TRP A 79 -15.18 8.78 -2.80
N GLY A 80 -16.49 9.07 -2.70
CA GLY A 80 -17.03 10.36 -3.11
C GLY A 80 -18.35 10.67 -2.41
N TRP A 81 -18.98 11.78 -2.77
CA TRP A 81 -20.22 12.23 -2.17
C TRP A 81 -21.35 12.33 -3.19
N ASN A 82 -22.42 11.61 -2.96
CA ASN A 82 -23.70 11.76 -3.63
C ASN A 82 -24.80 11.95 -2.56
N PRO A 83 -25.49 13.11 -2.52
CA PRO A 83 -26.42 13.41 -1.43
C PRO A 83 -27.62 12.45 -1.34
N GLU A 84 -27.98 11.75 -2.43
CA GLU A 84 -29.09 10.80 -2.46
C GLU A 84 -28.66 9.38 -2.02
N LYS A 85 -27.42 8.99 -2.30
CA LYS A 85 -26.92 7.61 -2.14
C LYS A 85 -25.99 7.45 -0.94
N THR A 86 -25.06 8.40 -0.75
CA THR A 86 -24.00 8.25 0.26
C THR A 86 -24.53 8.18 1.69
N PRO A 87 -25.64 8.85 2.11
CA PRO A 87 -26.19 8.66 3.45
C PRO A 87 -26.52 7.21 3.79
N ALA A 88 -27.11 6.45 2.87
CA ALA A 88 -27.38 5.01 3.07
C ALA A 88 -26.11 4.18 3.19
N VAL A 89 -25.04 4.58 2.46
CA VAL A 89 -23.70 3.99 2.59
C VAL A 89 -23.14 4.24 3.99
N LEU A 90 -23.28 5.46 4.51
CA LEU A 90 -22.81 5.80 5.87
C LEU A 90 -23.57 5.02 6.95
N GLU A 91 -24.88 4.77 6.78
CA GLU A 91 -25.64 3.90 7.70
C GLU A 91 -25.12 2.46 7.68
N THR A 92 -24.78 1.94 6.49
CA THR A 92 -24.17 0.61 6.38
C THR A 92 -22.83 0.55 7.10
N LEU A 93 -21.97 1.56 6.92
CA LEU A 93 -20.68 1.66 7.59
C LEU A 93 -20.85 1.84 9.12
N ARG A 94 -21.85 2.61 9.54
CA ARG A 94 -22.17 2.80 10.96
C ARG A 94 -22.54 1.48 11.63
N ALA A 95 -23.32 0.64 10.95
CA ALA A 95 -23.67 -0.70 11.44
C ALA A 95 -22.46 -1.66 11.47
N GLN A 96 -21.52 -1.52 10.55
CA GLN A 96 -20.29 -2.31 10.49
C GLN A 96 -19.23 -1.87 11.51
N HIS A 97 -19.26 -0.61 11.89
CA HIS A 97 -18.34 0.03 12.83
C HIS A 97 -16.85 -0.28 12.53
N PRO A 98 -16.34 0.09 11.35
CA PRO A 98 -14.98 -0.22 10.97
C PRO A 98 -13.97 0.45 11.91
N THR A 99 -12.84 -0.20 12.15
CA THR A 99 -11.75 0.41 12.94
C THR A 99 -11.19 1.66 12.27
N ILE A 100 -11.05 1.64 10.95
CA ILE A 100 -10.49 2.73 10.14
C ILE A 100 -11.43 2.98 8.97
N LEU A 101 -11.75 4.24 8.68
CA LEU A 101 -12.50 4.66 7.51
C LEU A 101 -11.73 5.71 6.74
N LEU A 102 -11.46 5.43 5.46
CA LEU A 102 -10.82 6.37 4.54
C LEU A 102 -11.87 7.34 3.97
N GLY A 103 -11.49 8.61 3.86
CA GLY A 103 -12.31 9.67 3.29
C GLY A 103 -12.31 9.72 1.77
N PHE A 104 -12.78 10.86 1.21
CA PHE A 104 -12.97 11.04 -0.23
C PHE A 104 -11.66 10.93 -1.02
N ASN A 105 -11.73 10.26 -2.17
CA ASN A 105 -10.61 10.10 -3.09
C ASN A 105 -10.47 11.31 -4.02
N GLU A 106 -9.34 11.96 -3.99
CA GLU A 106 -8.93 13.07 -4.86
C GLU A 106 -10.04 14.09 -5.15
N PRO A 107 -10.64 14.69 -4.11
CA PRO A 107 -11.79 15.57 -4.27
C PRO A 107 -11.45 16.89 -4.98
N ASP A 108 -10.18 17.23 -5.12
CA ASP A 108 -9.66 18.37 -5.85
C ASP A 108 -9.43 18.09 -7.36
N HIS A 109 -9.62 16.84 -7.79
CA HIS A 109 -9.39 16.44 -9.18
C HIS A 109 -10.72 16.19 -9.90
N ARG A 110 -10.94 16.89 -11.05
CA ARG A 110 -12.21 16.88 -11.77
C ARG A 110 -12.62 15.49 -12.29
N ASP A 111 -11.64 14.63 -12.59
CA ASP A 111 -11.86 13.29 -13.14
C ASP A 111 -11.89 12.21 -12.03
N GLN A 112 -11.88 12.65 -10.76
CA GLN A 112 -11.99 11.83 -9.56
C GLN A 112 -13.27 12.19 -8.79
N SER A 113 -13.28 12.16 -7.48
CA SER A 113 -14.52 12.42 -6.74
C SER A 113 -15.05 13.86 -6.89
N ASN A 114 -14.21 14.81 -7.24
CA ASN A 114 -14.56 16.18 -7.64
C ASN A 114 -15.59 16.84 -6.71
N ILE A 115 -15.23 17.03 -5.47
CA ILE A 115 -16.13 17.54 -4.42
C ILE A 115 -15.67 18.94 -4.00
N PRO A 116 -16.49 19.98 -4.16
CA PRO A 116 -16.18 21.32 -3.62
C PRO A 116 -16.01 21.28 -2.10
N VAL A 117 -15.06 22.04 -1.56
CA VAL A 117 -14.70 22.03 -0.13
C VAL A 117 -15.92 22.21 0.78
N LYS A 118 -16.82 23.16 0.44
CA LYS A 118 -18.05 23.37 1.23
C LYS A 118 -18.90 22.10 1.32
N VAL A 119 -19.09 21.42 0.19
CA VAL A 119 -19.87 20.17 0.11
C VAL A 119 -19.16 19.07 0.91
N ALA A 120 -17.84 18.96 0.79
CA ALA A 120 -17.05 18.00 1.55
C ALA A 120 -17.17 18.20 3.06
N LEU A 121 -17.16 19.45 3.53
CA LEU A 121 -17.32 19.78 4.95
C LEU A 121 -18.73 19.47 5.47
N ASP A 122 -19.77 19.79 4.68
CA ASP A 122 -21.16 19.48 5.03
C ASP A 122 -21.41 17.96 5.10
N ALA A 123 -20.80 17.22 4.17
CA ALA A 123 -20.83 15.76 4.15
C ALA A 123 -20.03 15.15 5.30
N TRP A 124 -18.83 15.68 5.57
CA TRP A 124 -17.92 15.14 6.59
C TRP A 124 -18.51 15.16 8.00
N ALA A 125 -19.37 16.13 8.31
CA ALA A 125 -20.10 16.16 9.57
C ALA A 125 -20.93 14.89 9.85
N GLN A 126 -21.30 14.13 8.81
CA GLN A 126 -22.06 12.89 8.91
C GLN A 126 -21.19 11.65 9.20
N PHE A 127 -19.85 11.79 9.16
CA PHE A 127 -18.92 10.69 9.43
C PHE A 127 -18.69 10.46 10.93
N GLU A 128 -19.12 11.39 11.77
CA GLU A 128 -18.94 11.27 13.22
C GLU A 128 -19.53 9.97 13.77
N GLY A 129 -18.77 9.28 14.61
CA GLY A 129 -19.18 8.04 15.26
C GLY A 129 -19.22 6.79 14.35
N ILE A 130 -18.83 6.87 13.07
CA ILE A 130 -18.85 5.70 12.16
C ILE A 130 -17.66 4.76 12.42
N ALA A 131 -16.48 5.30 12.64
CA ALA A 131 -15.26 4.51 12.79
C ALA A 131 -14.46 4.93 14.03
N THR A 132 -13.58 4.02 14.49
CA THR A 132 -12.64 4.34 15.58
C THR A 132 -11.61 5.39 15.11
N GLU A 133 -11.14 5.29 13.86
CA GLU A 133 -10.22 6.25 13.23
C GLU A 133 -10.83 6.78 11.92
N LEU A 134 -10.99 8.11 11.82
CA LEU A 134 -11.39 8.79 10.59
C LEU A 134 -10.15 9.38 9.92
N VAL A 135 -9.88 8.89 8.71
CA VAL A 135 -8.79 9.37 7.85
C VAL A 135 -9.34 10.43 6.89
N SER A 136 -8.67 11.56 6.79
CA SER A 136 -9.11 12.68 5.94
C SER A 136 -9.38 12.26 4.49
N PRO A 137 -10.06 13.08 3.68
CA PRO A 137 -9.94 13.00 2.24
C PRO A 137 -8.48 13.02 1.80
N ALA A 138 -8.20 12.37 0.66
CA ALA A 138 -6.87 12.31 0.02
C ALA A 138 -6.85 13.16 -1.25
N PRO A 139 -6.52 14.45 -1.21
CA PRO A 139 -6.41 15.25 -2.43
C PRO A 139 -5.28 14.79 -3.33
N ALA A 140 -5.45 14.90 -4.65
CA ALA A 140 -4.39 14.66 -5.64
C ALA A 140 -3.22 15.63 -5.43
N ASN A 141 -3.51 16.87 -5.01
CA ASN A 141 -2.50 17.82 -4.54
C ASN A 141 -2.63 18.02 -3.02
N ALA A 142 -1.92 17.21 -2.25
CA ALA A 142 -1.95 17.25 -0.80
C ALA A 142 -1.57 18.64 -0.21
N HIS A 143 -0.73 19.42 -0.90
CA HIS A 143 -0.33 20.78 -0.52
C HIS A 143 -1.21 21.86 -1.17
N GLY A 144 -2.23 21.46 -1.92
CA GLY A 144 -3.11 22.35 -2.68
C GLY A 144 -4.04 23.20 -1.84
N PRO A 145 -4.70 24.17 -2.46
CA PRO A 145 -5.66 25.05 -1.78
C PRO A 145 -6.84 24.26 -1.22
N TRP A 146 -7.29 23.20 -1.90
CA TRP A 146 -8.42 22.39 -1.47
C TRP A 146 -8.20 21.82 -0.05
N MET A 147 -7.04 21.19 0.18
CA MET A 147 -6.72 20.58 1.48
C MET A 147 -6.58 21.64 2.58
N ARG A 148 -5.95 22.77 2.26
CA ARG A 148 -5.83 23.87 3.24
C ARG A 148 -7.18 24.45 3.64
N GLU A 149 -8.07 24.68 2.68
CA GLU A 149 -9.41 25.19 2.93
C GLU A 149 -10.25 24.18 3.70
N PHE A 150 -10.20 22.91 3.33
CA PHE A 150 -10.89 21.82 4.02
C PHE A 150 -10.44 21.72 5.48
N MET A 151 -9.15 21.67 5.76
CA MET A 151 -8.63 21.59 7.13
C MET A 151 -8.90 22.84 7.95
N ASN A 152 -8.97 24.02 7.32
CA ASN A 152 -9.44 25.24 7.98
C ASN A 152 -10.93 25.11 8.38
N GLY A 153 -11.77 24.63 7.48
CA GLY A 153 -13.19 24.39 7.76
C GLY A 153 -13.40 23.32 8.85
N VAL A 154 -12.61 22.24 8.82
CA VAL A 154 -12.60 21.20 9.88
C VAL A 154 -12.35 21.84 11.26
N ARG A 155 -11.33 22.69 11.35
CA ARG A 155 -11.00 23.39 12.60
C ARG A 155 -12.09 24.34 13.05
N GLN A 156 -12.62 25.16 12.14
CA GLN A 156 -13.70 26.12 12.43
C GLN A 156 -14.98 25.45 12.90
N ARG A 157 -15.33 24.32 12.26
CA ARG A 157 -16.55 23.56 12.57
C ARG A 157 -16.35 22.49 13.65
N LYS A 158 -15.11 22.34 14.17
CA LYS A 158 -14.72 21.34 15.17
C LYS A 158 -15.04 19.90 14.72
N LEU A 159 -14.87 19.61 13.43
CA LEU A 159 -15.07 18.28 12.89
C LEU A 159 -13.91 17.36 13.25
N ARG A 160 -14.21 16.10 13.44
CA ARG A 160 -13.21 15.09 13.78
C ARG A 160 -12.44 14.65 12.55
N ILE A 161 -11.11 14.64 12.65
CA ILE A 161 -10.15 13.94 11.79
C ILE A 161 -9.05 13.41 12.69
N ASP A 162 -8.81 12.11 12.68
CA ASP A 162 -7.79 11.49 13.54
C ASP A 162 -6.45 11.38 12.84
N SER A 163 -6.45 11.12 11.54
CA SER A 163 -5.25 11.05 10.69
C SER A 163 -5.52 11.58 9.28
N LEU A 164 -4.46 11.77 8.53
CA LEU A 164 -4.50 12.36 7.18
C LEU A 164 -4.22 11.29 6.13
N ALA A 165 -4.87 11.40 4.98
CA ALA A 165 -4.48 10.66 3.78
C ALA A 165 -3.58 11.51 2.89
N PHE A 166 -2.58 10.88 2.28
CA PHE A 166 -1.58 11.52 1.43
C PHE A 166 -1.40 10.74 0.14
N HIS A 167 -1.56 11.42 -1.00
CA HIS A 167 -1.23 10.92 -2.34
C HIS A 167 -0.03 11.67 -2.88
N ASN A 168 0.91 10.98 -3.50
CA ASN A 168 2.03 11.63 -4.18
C ASN A 168 2.69 10.72 -5.22
N TYR A 169 2.74 11.19 -6.45
CA TYR A 169 3.32 10.52 -7.60
C TYR A 169 4.46 11.34 -8.23
N PRO A 170 5.61 11.45 -7.55
CA PRO A 170 6.75 12.21 -8.07
C PRO A 170 7.53 11.43 -9.13
N GLY A 171 8.57 12.07 -9.71
CA GLY A 171 9.69 11.35 -10.30
C GLY A 171 10.48 10.55 -9.26
N PRO A 172 11.54 9.82 -9.67
CA PRO A 172 12.33 8.98 -8.76
C PRO A 172 13.28 9.78 -7.85
N ASP A 173 12.73 10.75 -7.11
CA ASP A 173 13.41 11.57 -6.10
C ASP A 173 12.90 11.21 -4.69
N PRO A 174 13.53 10.26 -3.99
CA PRO A 174 13.11 9.86 -2.67
C PRO A 174 13.21 10.99 -1.63
N GLN A 175 14.20 11.87 -1.75
CA GLN A 175 14.38 12.98 -0.82
C GLN A 175 13.30 14.04 -1.01
N GLY A 176 12.92 14.33 -2.26
CA GLY A 176 11.81 15.23 -2.56
C GLY A 176 10.48 14.71 -2.03
N PHE A 177 10.21 13.41 -2.21
CA PHE A 177 9.03 12.76 -1.65
C PHE A 177 9.01 12.87 -0.11
N LEU A 178 10.09 12.51 0.56
CA LEU A 178 10.17 12.55 2.02
C LEU A 178 10.03 13.98 2.56
N ARG A 179 10.66 14.97 1.92
CA ARG A 179 10.46 16.39 2.28
C ARG A 179 8.99 16.82 2.17
N SER A 180 8.34 16.44 1.06
CA SER A 180 6.91 16.71 0.85
C SER A 180 6.06 16.10 1.95
N LEU A 181 6.29 14.83 2.26
CA LEU A 181 5.58 14.08 3.30
C LEU A 181 5.77 14.69 4.71
N HIS A 182 7.01 15.05 5.06
CA HIS A 182 7.32 15.74 6.32
C HIS A 182 6.62 17.11 6.41
N THR A 183 6.67 17.90 5.34
CA THR A 183 5.98 19.20 5.28
C THR A 183 4.48 19.04 5.51
N PHE A 184 3.86 18.03 4.87
CA PHE A 184 2.44 17.74 5.05
C PHE A 184 2.09 17.39 6.49
N HIS A 185 2.89 16.52 7.13
CA HIS A 185 2.71 16.19 8.53
C HIS A 185 2.85 17.43 9.43
N GLN A 186 3.89 18.25 9.22
CA GLN A 186 4.13 19.46 10.01
C GLN A 186 3.01 20.51 9.88
N MET A 187 2.37 20.62 8.70
CA MET A 187 1.28 21.56 8.48
C MET A 187 0.04 21.28 9.34
N TYR A 188 -0.20 20.01 9.68
CA TYR A 188 -1.45 19.60 10.32
C TYR A 188 -1.24 18.84 11.65
N GLU A 189 -0.01 18.44 11.97
CA GLU A 189 0.41 17.76 13.22
C GLU A 189 -0.44 16.53 13.54
N ARG A 190 -0.77 15.73 12.51
CA ARG A 190 -1.56 14.50 12.64
C ARG A 190 -0.83 13.31 12.04
N PRO A 191 -1.09 12.08 12.51
CA PRO A 191 -0.61 10.86 11.84
C PRO A 191 -1.04 10.81 10.37
N VAL A 192 -0.24 10.14 9.54
CA VAL A 192 -0.45 10.09 8.09
C VAL A 192 -0.56 8.65 7.59
N TRP A 193 -1.55 8.40 6.77
CA TRP A 193 -1.67 7.27 5.86
C TRP A 193 -1.24 7.72 4.46
N VAL A 194 -0.16 7.16 3.94
CA VAL A 194 0.22 7.34 2.54
C VAL A 194 -0.58 6.33 1.72
N THR A 195 -1.80 6.71 1.36
CA THR A 195 -2.75 5.79 0.73
C THR A 195 -2.42 5.51 -0.73
N GLU A 196 -1.72 6.43 -1.40
CA GLU A 196 -1.20 6.19 -2.75
C GLU A 196 0.16 6.85 -2.94
N PHE A 197 1.13 6.08 -3.41
CA PHE A 197 2.39 6.61 -3.89
C PHE A 197 3.04 5.67 -4.91
N ALA A 198 3.71 6.27 -5.89
CA ALA A 198 4.54 5.57 -6.86
C ALA A 198 5.43 6.57 -7.60
N VAL A 199 6.37 6.07 -8.41
CA VAL A 199 7.08 6.91 -9.37
C VAL A 199 6.23 7.06 -10.62
N ALA A 200 6.00 8.31 -11.06
CA ALA A 200 5.25 8.61 -12.27
C ALA A 200 5.99 9.56 -13.20
N ASP A 201 6.01 9.23 -14.48
CA ASP A 201 6.44 10.15 -15.53
C ASP A 201 5.23 10.80 -16.21
N TRP A 202 4.77 11.90 -15.67
CA TRP A 202 3.61 12.61 -16.20
C TRP A 202 3.78 13.15 -17.62
N GLN A 203 5.01 13.24 -18.14
CA GLN A 203 5.25 13.59 -19.54
C GLN A 203 4.93 12.43 -20.49
N ALA A 204 5.03 11.18 -20.00
CA ALA A 204 4.65 10.00 -20.76
C ALA A 204 3.14 9.69 -20.75
N LYS A 205 2.32 10.46 -20.01
CA LYS A 205 0.87 10.23 -19.82
C LYS A 205 0.11 10.03 -21.14
N HIS A 206 0.54 10.67 -22.22
CA HIS A 206 -0.15 10.68 -23.51
C HIS A 206 0.47 9.73 -24.55
N GLY A 207 1.18 8.67 -24.12
CA GLY A 207 1.68 7.63 -25.00
C GLY A 207 3.17 7.73 -25.37
N GLY A 208 3.90 8.69 -24.78
CA GLY A 208 5.36 8.76 -24.91
C GLY A 208 6.06 7.66 -24.10
N PRO A 209 7.35 7.38 -24.38
CA PRO A 209 8.14 6.47 -23.57
C PRO A 209 8.33 7.03 -22.16
N ASN A 210 8.24 6.17 -21.15
CA ASN A 210 8.59 6.55 -19.79
C ASN A 210 10.10 6.79 -19.68
N ARG A 211 10.49 7.96 -19.18
CA ARG A 211 11.90 8.37 -19.03
C ARG A 211 12.60 7.67 -17.87
N TYR A 212 11.84 7.14 -16.92
CA TYR A 212 12.37 6.47 -15.74
C TYR A 212 12.49 4.98 -15.97
N THR A 213 13.44 4.37 -15.29
CA THR A 213 13.71 2.93 -15.35
C THR A 213 13.15 2.23 -14.11
N VAL A 214 12.85 0.94 -14.25
CA VAL A 214 12.46 0.10 -13.10
C VAL A 214 13.50 0.14 -11.99
N ARG A 215 14.80 0.24 -12.32
CA ARG A 215 15.89 0.37 -11.34
C ARG A 215 15.75 1.64 -10.50
N GLN A 216 15.52 2.80 -11.14
CA GLN A 216 15.32 4.07 -10.43
C GLN A 216 14.08 4.01 -9.54
N THR A 217 12.99 3.42 -10.04
CA THR A 217 11.77 3.20 -9.26
C THR A 217 12.01 2.29 -8.06
N ALA A 218 12.79 1.22 -8.22
CA ALA A 218 13.14 0.31 -7.13
C ALA A 218 14.03 0.98 -6.06
N GLU A 219 14.97 1.80 -6.44
CA GLU A 219 15.80 2.59 -5.51
C GLU A 219 14.95 3.59 -4.73
N PHE A 220 14.02 4.28 -5.42
CA PHE A 220 13.03 5.14 -4.78
C PHE A 220 12.19 4.36 -3.77
N MET A 221 11.56 3.26 -4.18
CA MET A 221 10.71 2.42 -3.34
C MET A 221 11.43 1.96 -2.06
N LYS A 222 12.61 1.37 -2.20
CA LYS A 222 13.41 0.88 -1.07
C LYS A 222 13.71 2.01 -0.08
N THR A 223 14.14 3.15 -0.59
CA THR A 223 14.52 4.29 0.25
C THR A 223 13.31 4.84 1.00
N VAL A 224 12.22 5.14 0.29
CA VAL A 224 11.06 5.78 0.94
C VAL A 224 10.34 4.84 1.89
N CYS A 225 10.19 3.55 1.57
CA CYS A 225 9.60 2.57 2.47
C CYS A 225 10.42 2.42 3.76
N SER A 226 11.75 2.25 3.62
CA SER A 226 12.64 2.16 4.78
C SER A 226 12.60 3.40 5.68
N GLU A 227 12.49 4.60 5.11
CA GLU A 227 12.36 5.82 5.91
C GLU A 227 10.98 5.96 6.55
N MET A 228 9.90 5.66 5.82
CA MET A 228 8.54 5.67 6.38
C MET A 228 8.36 4.68 7.54
N ASP A 229 9.05 3.54 7.51
CA ASP A 229 9.02 2.57 8.61
C ASP A 229 9.57 3.14 9.93
N LYS A 230 10.55 4.03 9.86
CA LYS A 230 11.17 4.67 11.03
C LYS A 230 10.33 5.81 11.62
N LEU A 231 9.37 6.36 10.86
CA LEU A 231 8.58 7.52 11.27
C LEU A 231 7.37 7.08 12.11
N PRO A 232 7.28 7.45 13.40
CA PRO A 232 6.21 6.97 14.29
C PRO A 232 4.83 7.53 13.93
N TRP A 233 4.77 8.65 13.21
CA TRP A 233 3.54 9.28 12.77
C TRP A 233 3.02 8.72 11.44
N ILE A 234 3.77 7.86 10.72
CA ILE A 234 3.24 7.09 9.60
C ILE A 234 2.45 5.89 10.12
N ARG A 235 1.16 5.87 9.82
CA ARG A 235 0.23 4.78 10.15
C ARG A 235 0.33 3.62 9.17
N GLY A 236 0.49 3.94 7.89
CA GLY A 236 0.65 2.97 6.82
C GLY A 236 0.97 3.63 5.49
N TYR A 237 1.40 2.82 4.53
CA TYR A 237 1.68 3.26 3.17
C TYR A 237 1.28 2.17 2.16
N ALA A 238 0.69 2.56 1.03
CA ALA A 238 0.22 1.68 -0.02
C ALA A 238 0.80 2.09 -1.37
N TRP A 239 1.55 1.16 -1.97
CA TRP A 239 2.04 1.36 -3.32
C TRP A 239 0.90 1.25 -4.33
N PHE A 240 0.93 2.09 -5.36
CA PHE A 240 0.03 2.08 -6.51
C PHE A 240 0.81 2.41 -7.80
N PRO A 241 0.49 1.82 -8.96
CA PRO A 241 -0.51 0.80 -9.23
C PRO A 241 -0.03 -0.61 -8.88
N VAL A 242 -0.98 -1.46 -8.50
CA VAL A 242 -0.65 -2.86 -8.17
C VAL A 242 -0.45 -3.69 -9.44
N ALA A 243 -1.36 -3.55 -10.41
CA ALA A 243 -1.28 -4.23 -11.70
C ALA A 243 -1.69 -3.29 -12.83
N GLY A 244 -1.07 -3.47 -13.99
CA GLY A 244 -1.53 -2.81 -15.20
C GLY A 244 -2.79 -3.48 -15.71
N ASP A 245 -3.94 -2.81 -15.64
CA ASP A 245 -5.14 -3.28 -16.30
C ASP A 245 -5.18 -2.83 -17.76
N SER A 246 -6.04 -3.50 -18.55
CA SER A 246 -6.23 -3.16 -19.95
C SER A 246 -6.87 -1.77 -20.14
N LYS A 247 -7.51 -1.23 -19.11
CA LYS A 247 -8.15 0.09 -19.14
C LYS A 247 -7.14 1.20 -18.88
N GLU A 248 -6.16 0.99 -17.99
CA GLU A 248 -5.06 1.94 -17.80
C GLU A 248 -4.15 1.99 -19.03
N LYS A 249 -3.90 0.84 -19.67
CA LYS A 249 -3.24 0.82 -21.00
C LYS A 249 -4.07 1.54 -22.06
N ALA A 250 -5.39 1.37 -22.06
CA ALA A 250 -6.30 2.06 -22.98
C ALA A 250 -6.44 3.56 -22.68
N ALA A 251 -6.34 3.97 -21.42
CA ALA A 251 -6.32 5.37 -21.01
C ALA A 251 -4.96 6.06 -21.25
N GLY A 252 -3.96 5.34 -21.80
CA GLY A 252 -2.66 5.92 -22.15
C GLY A 252 -1.79 6.30 -20.96
N SER A 253 -2.01 5.71 -19.78
CA SER A 253 -1.19 6.02 -18.61
C SER A 253 0.17 5.32 -18.65
N HIS A 254 1.00 5.71 -19.64
CA HIS A 254 2.41 5.32 -19.68
C HIS A 254 3.22 5.89 -18.50
N ALA A 255 2.62 6.81 -17.76
CA ALA A 255 3.26 7.46 -16.62
C ALA A 255 3.71 6.48 -15.52
N LEU A 256 2.96 5.40 -15.32
CA LEU A 256 3.16 4.44 -14.22
C LEU A 256 3.75 3.09 -14.66
N THR A 257 4.15 2.95 -15.92
CA THR A 257 4.61 1.65 -16.47
C THR A 257 5.80 1.05 -15.75
N THR A 258 6.64 1.85 -15.10
CA THR A 258 7.79 1.38 -14.31
C THR A 258 7.45 1.11 -12.85
N SER A 259 6.19 1.32 -12.45
CA SER A 259 5.72 1.19 -11.05
C SER A 259 4.81 -0.01 -10.81
N LEU A 260 4.57 -0.84 -11.82
CA LEU A 260 3.71 -2.03 -11.72
C LEU A 260 4.35 -3.10 -10.83
N LEU A 261 3.56 -3.65 -9.90
CA LEU A 261 3.97 -4.79 -9.07
C LEU A 261 3.68 -6.13 -9.73
N PHE A 262 2.69 -6.18 -10.63
CA PHE A 262 2.33 -7.37 -11.40
C PHE A 262 2.31 -7.06 -12.89
N ASP A 263 2.69 -8.06 -13.68
CA ASP A 263 2.55 -8.04 -15.13
C ASP A 263 1.08 -8.35 -15.55
N ALA A 264 0.86 -8.39 -16.87
CA ALA A 264 -0.47 -8.67 -17.43
C ALA A 264 -0.95 -10.10 -17.18
N GLU A 265 -0.02 -11.02 -16.96
CA GLU A 265 -0.26 -12.45 -16.67
C GLU A 265 -0.45 -12.69 -15.15
N GLY A 266 -0.28 -11.65 -14.32
CA GLY A 266 -0.43 -11.72 -12.88
C GLY A 266 0.79 -12.27 -12.14
N ASN A 267 1.97 -12.28 -12.76
CA ASN A 267 3.22 -12.59 -12.08
C ASN A 267 3.81 -11.34 -11.45
N LEU A 268 4.58 -11.53 -10.37
CA LEU A 268 5.32 -10.42 -9.79
C LEU A 268 6.35 -9.89 -10.80
N THR A 269 6.35 -8.58 -10.96
CA THR A 269 7.45 -7.91 -11.67
C THR A 269 8.69 -7.89 -10.77
N PRO A 270 9.88 -7.56 -11.30
CA PRO A 270 11.04 -7.32 -10.44
C PRO A 270 10.80 -6.28 -9.34
N LEU A 271 9.95 -5.27 -9.61
CA LEU A 271 9.55 -4.29 -8.60
C LEU A 271 8.59 -4.91 -7.56
N GLY A 272 7.69 -5.79 -8.01
CA GLY A 272 6.79 -6.55 -7.13
C GLY A 272 7.54 -7.45 -6.16
N GLU A 273 8.58 -8.14 -6.64
CA GLU A 273 9.46 -8.96 -5.78
C GLU A 273 10.19 -8.10 -4.74
N ILE A 274 10.65 -6.93 -5.13
CA ILE A 274 11.27 -5.97 -4.20
C ILE A 274 10.26 -5.52 -3.16
N TYR A 275 9.05 -5.08 -3.57
CA TYR A 275 8.02 -4.67 -2.62
C TYR A 275 7.64 -5.80 -1.68
N ASN A 276 7.57 -7.02 -2.18
CA ASN A 276 7.28 -8.21 -1.37
C ASN A 276 8.35 -8.45 -0.29
N SER A 277 9.62 -8.19 -0.60
CA SER A 277 10.75 -8.43 0.31
C SER A 277 10.93 -7.36 1.41
N LEU A 278 10.34 -6.16 1.24
CA LEU A 278 10.34 -5.09 2.22
C LEU A 278 9.34 -5.40 3.34
#